data_a5ebea0171b3f2cf81bc11fc23679c24
#
_entry.id   a5ebea0171b3f2cf81bc11fc23679c24
#
_cell.length_a   1.000
_cell.length_b   1.000
_cell.length_c   1.000
_cell.angle_alpha   90.00
_cell.angle_beta   90.00
_cell.angle_gamma   90.00
#
_symmetry.space_group_name_H-M   'P 1'
#
loop_
_entity.id
_entity.type
_entity.pdbx_description
1 polymer ?
#
loop_
_entity_poly.entity_id
_entity_poly.type
_entity_poly.pdbx_seq_one_letter_code
_entity_poly.pdbx_strand_id
1 'polypeptide(L)'
;MSTKADSVKLYKVKKLIAELASKEGRGTELVTLYIPPKKPIHEVIANLRDEWGTAGNIKSDTTRNHVQDALTRAMQRLKLYRTPPENGLVIFCGALPTNGPGSEVINLYEISPPKPVTAYLYQCDDHFHLEWLKDMLREDKVFGILSIDASEAGLGILSGDRLEVADLMTSGVSGKTRKGGQSARRYERGREMELTYYYHRVGEHATRVFIDNGKVTGMIVGGPGPTKEDFLKGDYLHYELRKKVLVVLDTSYSGREGVRELVEKASDTLADVRLVEEKKLVQRFLFEVNKSGGLAVYGLPRIMDALQKANVDVVLVSDDLDTLRIEAKCRKCGTVKTDVTQAAAKVQDKQAMISTACEKCGGTDYDVSERDIVDILEEMAFEVGARVEVISAGTEEGSMLKTFGGIAAILRYRSG
;
A
#
# COMPACT_ATOMS: atom_id res chain seq x y z
N MET A 1 7.89 -3.78 -13.46
CA MET A 1 7.25 -4.98 -12.91
C MET A 1 7.22 -4.89 -11.38
N SER A 2 6.58 -3.87 -10.80
CA SER A 2 6.63 -3.61 -9.34
C SER A 2 5.31 -3.09 -8.77
N THR A 3 4.16 -3.61 -9.14
CA THR A 3 2.88 -3.08 -8.62
C THR A 3 1.89 -4.15 -8.14
N LYS A 4 2.24 -5.44 -8.19
CA LYS A 4 1.26 -6.52 -7.95
C LYS A 4 1.33 -7.19 -6.57
N ALA A 5 2.44 -7.03 -5.83
CA ALA A 5 2.62 -7.58 -4.49
C ALA A 5 2.40 -6.53 -3.37
N ASP A 6 2.12 -5.27 -3.75
CA ASP A 6 2.18 -4.16 -2.80
C ASP A 6 0.87 -3.97 -2.00
N SER A 7 -0.32 -4.28 -2.55
CA SER A 7 -1.60 -4.03 -1.87
C SER A 7 -1.78 -4.88 -0.60
N VAL A 8 -1.43 -6.16 -0.67
CA VAL A 8 -1.52 -7.08 0.48
C VAL A 8 -0.46 -6.74 1.54
N LYS A 9 0.77 -6.43 1.13
CA LYS A 9 1.82 -5.99 2.07
C LYS A 9 1.41 -4.72 2.79
N LEU A 10 0.88 -3.74 2.06
CA LEU A 10 0.37 -2.50 2.63
C LEU A 10 -0.79 -2.75 3.59
N TYR A 11 -1.71 -3.66 3.25
CA TYR A 11 -2.80 -4.07 4.12
C TYR A 11 -2.27 -4.67 5.43
N LYS A 12 -1.33 -5.63 5.37
CA LYS A 12 -0.72 -6.27 6.54
C LYS A 12 -0.06 -5.24 7.45
N VAL A 13 0.69 -4.31 6.88
CA VAL A 13 1.33 -3.24 7.65
C VAL A 13 0.27 -2.34 8.29
N LYS A 14 -0.79 -1.95 7.59
CA LYS A 14 -1.90 -1.16 8.13
C LYS A 14 -2.58 -1.88 9.30
N LYS A 15 -2.91 -3.16 9.12
CA LYS A 15 -3.54 -3.98 10.16
C LYS A 15 -2.66 -4.07 11.40
N LEU A 16 -1.37 -4.33 11.23
CA LEU A 16 -0.41 -4.36 12.32
C LEU A 16 -0.28 -3.01 13.02
N ILE A 17 -0.19 -1.91 12.28
CA ILE A 17 -0.15 -0.56 12.86
C ILE A 17 -1.41 -0.27 13.68
N ALA A 18 -2.59 -0.62 13.19
CA ALA A 18 -3.84 -0.44 13.90
C ALA A 18 -3.87 -1.26 15.21
N GLU A 19 -3.39 -2.51 15.17
CA GLU A 19 -3.25 -3.34 16.34
C GLU A 19 -2.26 -2.75 17.36
N LEU A 20 -1.06 -2.37 16.92
CA LEU A 20 0.00 -1.88 17.79
C LEU A 20 -0.30 -0.47 18.34
N ALA A 21 -1.03 0.37 17.59
CA ALA A 21 -1.44 1.69 18.06
C ALA A 21 -2.40 1.66 19.25
N SER A 22 -3.09 0.54 19.47
CA SER A 22 -3.97 0.33 20.62
C SER A 22 -3.26 -0.30 21.84
N LYS A 23 -1.97 -0.63 21.71
CA LYS A 23 -1.19 -1.26 22.77
C LYS A 23 -0.43 -0.23 23.58
N GLU A 24 -0.61 -0.22 24.88
CA GLU A 24 0.09 0.64 25.82
C GLU A 24 0.78 -0.20 26.88
N GLY A 25 2.02 0.17 27.19
CA GLY A 25 2.80 -0.38 28.31
C GLY A 25 2.55 0.40 29.60
N ARG A 26 2.96 -0.16 30.74
CA ARG A 26 2.87 0.55 32.03
C ARG A 26 4.01 1.52 32.28
N GLY A 27 5.01 1.53 31.46
CA GLY A 27 6.19 2.36 31.52
C GLY A 27 6.99 2.16 30.25
N THR A 28 8.28 2.46 30.25
CA THR A 28 9.16 2.31 29.07
C THR A 28 9.47 0.82 28.78
N GLU A 29 8.43 -0.01 28.65
CA GLU A 29 8.53 -1.47 28.53
C GLU A 29 8.38 -1.97 27.08
N LEU A 30 8.02 -1.06 26.16
CA LEU A 30 7.79 -1.39 24.76
C LEU A 30 8.99 -0.98 23.90
N VAL A 31 9.65 -1.97 23.33
CA VAL A 31 10.84 -1.82 22.49
C VAL A 31 10.43 -1.68 21.04
N THR A 32 10.88 -0.62 20.41
CA THR A 32 10.77 -0.38 18.95
C THR A 32 12.16 -0.44 18.32
N LEU A 33 12.30 -1.23 17.27
CA LEU A 33 13.56 -1.42 16.56
C LEU A 33 13.36 -1.35 15.05
N TYR A 34 14.02 -0.39 14.38
CA TYR A 34 14.09 -0.29 12.93
C TYR A 34 15.52 -0.57 12.46
N ILE A 35 15.68 -1.56 11.58
CA ILE A 35 16.98 -2.04 11.11
C ILE A 35 17.09 -1.82 9.60
N PRO A 36 18.01 -0.96 9.13
CA PRO A 36 18.26 -0.77 7.70
C PRO A 36 18.78 -2.04 7.02
N PRO A 37 18.54 -2.22 5.70
CA PRO A 37 18.92 -3.42 4.96
C PRO A 37 20.44 -3.66 4.93
N LYS A 38 21.24 -2.61 5.06
CA LYS A 38 22.71 -2.69 5.04
C LYS A 38 23.37 -2.84 6.41
N LYS A 39 22.60 -2.79 7.50
CA LYS A 39 23.17 -2.86 8.85
C LYS A 39 23.40 -4.32 9.25
N PRO A 40 24.63 -4.72 9.61
CA PRO A 40 24.93 -6.09 10.00
C PRO A 40 24.15 -6.50 11.26
N ILE A 41 23.53 -7.69 11.24
CA ILE A 41 22.72 -8.18 12.37
C ILE A 41 23.54 -8.34 13.65
N HIS A 42 24.82 -8.74 13.54
CA HIS A 42 25.69 -8.91 14.70
C HIS A 42 25.97 -7.58 15.43
N GLU A 43 26.06 -6.44 14.71
CA GLU A 43 26.18 -5.12 15.31
C GLU A 43 24.90 -4.73 16.05
N VAL A 44 23.73 -5.03 15.46
CA VAL A 44 22.44 -4.79 16.11
C VAL A 44 22.34 -5.58 17.40
N ILE A 45 22.70 -6.87 17.39
CA ILE A 45 22.70 -7.72 18.59
C ILE A 45 23.68 -7.19 19.64
N ALA A 46 24.87 -6.68 19.24
CA ALA A 46 25.81 -6.07 20.15
C ALA A 46 25.21 -4.84 20.84
N ASN A 47 24.63 -3.92 20.07
CA ASN A 47 23.96 -2.74 20.61
C ASN A 47 22.82 -3.12 21.59
N LEU A 48 21.99 -4.12 21.25
CA LEU A 48 20.92 -4.58 22.15
C LEU A 48 21.46 -5.23 23.43
N ARG A 49 22.67 -5.83 23.43
CA ARG A 49 23.32 -6.32 24.67
C ARG A 49 23.76 -5.18 25.57
N ASP A 50 24.30 -4.11 24.98
CA ASP A 50 24.72 -2.94 25.74
C ASP A 50 23.48 -2.28 26.38
N GLU A 51 22.39 -2.17 25.63
CA GLU A 51 21.10 -1.67 26.14
C GLU A 51 20.52 -2.59 27.23
N TRP A 52 20.64 -3.89 27.08
CA TRP A 52 20.22 -4.87 28.10
C TRP A 52 21.00 -4.65 29.41
N GLY A 53 22.30 -4.38 29.33
CA GLY A 53 23.15 -4.04 30.47
C GLY A 53 22.71 -2.72 31.13
N THR A 54 22.46 -1.70 30.32
CA THR A 54 21.99 -0.37 30.76
C THR A 54 20.62 -0.45 31.43
N ALA A 55 19.72 -1.31 30.92
CA ALA A 55 18.41 -1.56 31.51
C ALA A 55 18.48 -2.08 32.95
N GLY A 56 19.61 -2.69 33.36
CA GLY A 56 19.87 -3.08 34.76
C GLY A 56 19.78 -1.92 35.75
N ASN A 57 19.92 -0.67 35.34
CA ASN A 57 19.82 0.53 36.17
C ASN A 57 18.37 1.03 36.36
N ILE A 58 17.38 0.40 35.75
CA ILE A 58 15.97 0.75 35.92
C ILE A 58 15.55 0.44 37.36
N LYS A 59 14.99 1.45 38.04
CA LYS A 59 14.64 1.37 39.47
C LYS A 59 13.49 0.38 39.75
N SER A 60 12.51 0.32 38.84
CA SER A 60 11.38 -0.63 38.96
C SER A 60 11.83 -2.02 38.55
N ASP A 61 11.75 -2.99 39.46
CA ASP A 61 12.12 -4.38 39.15
C ASP A 61 11.25 -4.99 38.06
N THR A 62 9.97 -4.71 38.08
CA THR A 62 9.02 -5.17 37.03
C THR A 62 9.39 -4.62 35.68
N THR A 63 9.52 -3.30 35.56
CA THR A 63 9.88 -2.64 34.30
C THR A 63 11.26 -3.11 33.80
N ARG A 64 12.24 -3.26 34.70
CA ARG A 64 13.55 -3.78 34.36
C ARG A 64 13.48 -5.18 33.73
N ASN A 65 12.77 -6.09 34.40
CA ASN A 65 12.61 -7.47 33.93
C ASN A 65 11.90 -7.49 32.57
N HIS A 66 10.81 -6.74 32.40
CA HIS A 66 10.08 -6.66 31.13
C HIS A 66 10.94 -6.15 29.98
N VAL A 67 11.74 -5.08 30.19
CA VAL A 67 12.67 -4.56 29.17
C VAL A 67 13.74 -5.59 28.84
N GLN A 68 14.36 -6.22 29.84
CA GLN A 68 15.40 -7.22 29.65
C GLN A 68 14.85 -8.47 28.92
N ASP A 69 13.66 -8.91 29.23
CA ASP A 69 12.99 -10.03 28.57
C ASP A 69 12.63 -9.68 27.12
N ALA A 70 12.11 -8.48 26.87
CA ALA A 70 11.83 -7.98 25.52
C ALA A 70 13.10 -7.91 24.66
N LEU A 71 14.19 -7.35 25.18
CA LEU A 71 15.49 -7.30 24.50
C LEU A 71 16.05 -8.69 24.22
N THR A 72 15.95 -9.60 25.20
CA THR A 72 16.38 -11.00 25.05
C THR A 72 15.61 -11.68 23.92
N ARG A 73 14.29 -11.50 23.89
CA ARG A 73 13.43 -12.08 22.84
C ARG A 73 13.72 -11.48 21.46
N ALA A 74 13.93 -10.18 21.38
CA ALA A 74 14.35 -9.50 20.14
C ALA A 74 15.70 -10.02 19.63
N MET A 75 16.71 -10.15 20.52
CA MET A 75 18.00 -10.72 20.15
C MET A 75 17.91 -12.18 19.70
N GLN A 76 17.08 -13.00 20.34
CA GLN A 76 16.85 -14.40 19.93
C GLN A 76 16.23 -14.44 18.51
N ARG A 77 15.27 -13.57 18.23
CA ARG A 77 14.65 -13.48 16.91
C ARG A 77 15.64 -13.04 15.83
N LEU A 78 16.45 -12.04 16.13
CA LEU A 78 17.48 -11.54 15.20
C LEU A 78 18.52 -12.59 14.84
N LYS A 79 18.84 -13.55 15.71
CA LYS A 79 19.77 -14.66 15.39
C LYS A 79 19.30 -15.57 14.26
N LEU A 80 18.00 -15.55 13.91
CA LEU A 80 17.47 -16.30 12.78
C LEU A 80 17.81 -15.66 11.43
N TYR A 81 18.28 -14.41 11.43
CA TYR A 81 18.66 -13.66 10.25
C TYR A 81 20.19 -13.64 10.09
N ARG A 82 20.66 -13.99 8.91
CA ARG A 82 22.06 -13.78 8.53
C ARG A 82 22.31 -12.34 8.10
N THR A 83 21.37 -11.78 7.37
CA THR A 83 21.34 -10.39 6.90
C THR A 83 19.90 -9.88 6.99
N PRO A 84 19.66 -8.57 7.18
CA PRO A 84 18.31 -8.02 7.10
C PRO A 84 17.68 -8.28 5.73
N PRO A 85 16.36 -8.37 5.63
CA PRO A 85 15.63 -8.38 4.34
C PRO A 85 15.96 -7.17 3.46
N GLU A 86 15.57 -7.22 2.18
CA GLU A 86 15.86 -6.18 1.16
C GLU A 86 15.48 -4.77 1.60
N ASN A 87 14.32 -4.62 2.29
CA ASN A 87 13.84 -3.34 2.82
C ASN A 87 14.22 -3.10 4.29
N GLY A 88 15.03 -3.98 4.87
CA GLY A 88 15.32 -3.94 6.31
C GLY A 88 14.30 -4.73 7.13
N LEU A 89 14.35 -4.55 8.44
CA LEU A 89 13.52 -5.28 9.39
C LEU A 89 13.00 -4.33 10.47
N VAL A 90 11.74 -4.48 10.85
CA VAL A 90 11.16 -3.77 11.99
C VAL A 90 10.69 -4.78 13.03
N ILE A 91 11.05 -4.57 14.29
CA ILE A 91 10.65 -5.41 15.41
C ILE A 91 10.02 -4.52 16.48
N PHE A 92 8.85 -4.94 16.94
CA PHE A 92 8.18 -4.41 18.12
C PHE A 92 8.12 -5.52 19.16
N CYS A 93 8.60 -5.27 20.36
CA CYS A 93 8.65 -6.28 21.41
C CYS A 93 8.41 -5.64 22.78
N GLY A 94 7.58 -6.26 23.61
CA GLY A 94 7.35 -5.73 24.97
C GLY A 94 6.31 -6.50 25.74
N ALA A 95 6.19 -6.15 27.01
CA ALA A 95 5.21 -6.72 27.93
C ALA A 95 3.85 -6.09 27.70
N LEU A 96 2.88 -6.88 27.25
CA LEU A 96 1.51 -6.44 27.03
C LEU A 96 0.55 -7.14 27.99
N PRO A 97 -0.44 -6.43 28.57
CA PRO A 97 -1.43 -7.01 29.45
C PRO A 97 -2.36 -7.97 28.68
N THR A 98 -2.58 -9.17 29.23
CA THR A 98 -3.47 -10.17 28.63
C THR A 98 -4.83 -10.23 29.32
N ASN A 99 -4.91 -10.39 30.64
CA ASN A 99 -6.16 -10.65 31.37
C ASN A 99 -6.21 -9.93 32.76
N GLY A 100 -5.59 -8.77 32.89
CA GLY A 100 -5.58 -8.00 34.14
C GLY A 100 -4.18 -7.72 34.69
N PRO A 101 -4.06 -7.01 35.82
CA PRO A 101 -2.79 -6.68 36.44
C PRO A 101 -1.98 -7.92 36.86
N GLY A 102 -0.72 -8.01 36.40
CA GLY A 102 0.18 -9.13 36.74
C GLY A 102 0.16 -10.30 35.74
N SER A 103 -0.56 -10.17 34.63
CA SER A 103 -0.62 -11.17 33.55
C SER A 103 0.00 -10.68 32.25
N GLU A 104 1.08 -9.90 32.37
CA GLU A 104 1.80 -9.38 31.17
C GLU A 104 2.56 -10.54 30.50
N VAL A 105 2.47 -10.55 29.14
CA VAL A 105 3.18 -11.50 28.28
C VAL A 105 4.06 -10.72 27.32
N ILE A 106 5.31 -11.18 27.15
CA ILE A 106 6.20 -10.59 26.16
C ILE A 106 5.73 -11.00 24.77
N ASN A 107 5.22 -10.04 24.01
CA ASN A 107 4.84 -10.21 22.62
C ASN A 107 5.95 -9.66 21.70
N LEU A 108 6.14 -10.31 20.56
CA LEU A 108 7.07 -9.88 19.53
C LEU A 108 6.34 -9.85 18.20
N TYR A 109 6.37 -8.69 17.57
CA TYR A 109 5.86 -8.46 16.22
C TYR A 109 7.02 -8.12 15.31
N GLU A 110 7.03 -8.75 14.16
CA GLU A 110 8.08 -8.60 13.17
C GLU A 110 7.48 -8.29 11.82
N ILE A 111 8.07 -7.34 11.11
CA ILE A 111 7.62 -6.95 9.78
C ILE A 111 8.80 -6.59 8.86
N SER A 112 8.72 -7.05 7.60
CA SER A 112 9.51 -6.49 6.52
C SER A 112 8.76 -5.29 5.95
N PRO A 113 9.28 -4.06 6.12
CA PRO A 113 8.55 -2.85 5.73
C PRO A 113 8.39 -2.75 4.20
N PRO A 114 7.35 -2.02 3.71
CA PRO A 114 7.08 -1.88 2.28
C PRO A 114 8.15 -1.05 1.55
N LYS A 115 8.83 -0.15 2.25
CA LYS A 115 9.93 0.70 1.75
C LYS A 115 11.18 0.48 2.59
N PRO A 116 12.39 0.72 2.03
CA PRO A 116 13.62 0.55 2.78
C PRO A 116 13.70 1.44 4.02
N VAL A 117 14.06 0.84 5.15
CA VAL A 117 14.40 1.57 6.38
C VAL A 117 15.66 2.40 6.11
N THR A 118 15.59 3.71 6.31
CA THR A 118 16.68 4.65 5.99
C THR A 118 17.70 4.79 7.11
N ALA A 119 17.27 4.63 8.37
CA ALA A 119 18.13 4.79 9.54
C ALA A 119 17.84 3.73 10.61
N TYR A 120 18.84 3.44 11.43
CA TYR A 120 18.68 2.60 12.59
C TYR A 120 17.99 3.38 13.71
N LEU A 121 16.94 2.81 14.28
CA LEU A 121 16.26 3.33 15.47
C LEU A 121 16.12 2.22 16.51
N TYR A 122 16.51 2.51 17.73
CA TYR A 122 16.16 1.74 18.93
C TYR A 122 15.52 2.70 19.92
N GLN A 123 14.36 2.36 20.43
CA GLN A 123 13.63 3.17 21.38
C GLN A 123 12.80 2.30 22.32
N CYS A 124 12.81 2.66 23.62
CA CYS A 124 11.96 2.07 24.62
C CYS A 124 11.01 3.15 25.16
N ASP A 125 9.70 2.87 25.13
CA ASP A 125 8.68 3.82 25.58
C ASP A 125 7.45 3.08 26.14
N ASP A 126 6.43 3.82 26.59
CA ASP A 126 5.12 3.28 26.97
C ASP A 126 4.24 2.90 25.78
N HIS A 127 4.64 3.29 24.57
CA HIS A 127 3.98 2.99 23.29
C HIS A 127 5.00 2.58 22.22
N PHE A 128 4.52 1.95 21.15
CA PHE A 128 5.34 1.64 19.99
C PHE A 128 5.47 2.84 19.06
N HIS A 129 6.68 3.14 18.60
CA HIS A 129 6.94 4.21 17.63
C HIS A 129 6.60 3.76 16.21
N LEU A 130 5.40 4.10 15.74
CA LEU A 130 4.82 3.65 14.48
C LEU A 130 4.92 4.67 13.35
N GLU A 131 5.42 5.89 13.63
CA GLU A 131 5.41 7.03 12.72
C GLU A 131 6.11 6.70 11.40
N TRP A 132 7.28 6.07 11.47
CA TRP A 132 8.06 5.71 10.29
C TRP A 132 7.34 4.66 9.41
N LEU A 133 6.65 3.71 10.02
CA LEU A 133 5.82 2.76 9.25
C LEU A 133 4.60 3.44 8.65
N LYS A 134 3.96 4.37 9.36
CA LYS A 134 2.85 5.18 8.83
C LYS A 134 3.30 6.01 7.63
N ASP A 135 4.48 6.63 7.70
CA ASP A 135 5.04 7.38 6.58
C ASP A 135 5.39 6.47 5.38
N MET A 136 5.88 5.25 5.63
CA MET A 136 6.14 4.27 4.57
C MET A 136 4.88 3.78 3.87
N LEU A 137 3.70 3.88 4.51
CA LEU A 137 2.41 3.53 3.91
C LEU A 137 1.88 4.61 2.95
N ARG A 138 2.44 5.83 2.99
CA ARG A 138 2.10 6.85 2.01
C ARG A 138 2.56 6.37 0.63
N GLU A 139 1.63 6.27 -0.30
CA GLU A 139 1.92 5.82 -1.66
C GLU A 139 2.79 6.87 -2.36
N ASP A 140 4.00 6.49 -2.79
CA ASP A 140 4.85 7.31 -3.65
C ASP A 140 4.43 7.15 -5.12
N LYS A 141 3.14 7.37 -5.41
CA LYS A 141 2.73 7.56 -6.80
C LYS A 141 3.36 8.87 -7.26
N VAL A 142 4.18 8.78 -8.29
CA VAL A 142 4.81 9.95 -8.90
C VAL A 142 3.91 10.40 -10.03
N PHE A 143 3.39 11.62 -9.91
CA PHE A 143 2.56 12.23 -10.94
C PHE A 143 3.31 13.35 -11.66
N GLY A 144 3.22 13.35 -12.99
CA GLY A 144 3.65 14.48 -13.80
C GLY A 144 2.55 15.54 -13.85
N ILE A 145 2.91 16.78 -13.58
CA ILE A 145 2.01 17.93 -13.64
C ILE A 145 2.45 18.82 -14.80
N LEU A 146 1.59 19.03 -15.77
CA LEU A 146 1.82 19.95 -16.87
C LEU A 146 0.78 21.07 -16.86
N SER A 147 1.23 22.28 -16.62
CA SER A 147 0.42 23.49 -16.78
C SER A 147 0.87 24.24 -18.03
N ILE A 148 -0.04 24.52 -18.97
CA ILE A 148 0.28 25.12 -20.25
C ILE A 148 -0.76 26.14 -20.70
N ASP A 149 -0.28 27.27 -21.16
CA ASP A 149 -1.07 28.24 -21.95
C ASP A 149 -0.27 28.75 -23.19
N ALA A 150 -0.78 29.74 -23.88
CA ALA A 150 -0.13 30.29 -25.07
C ALA A 150 1.13 31.12 -24.77
N SER A 151 1.40 31.47 -23.50
CA SER A 151 2.51 32.30 -23.07
C SER A 151 3.62 31.53 -22.37
N GLU A 152 3.27 30.52 -21.59
CA GLU A 152 4.23 29.75 -20.80
C GLU A 152 3.74 28.33 -20.48
N ALA A 153 4.68 27.46 -20.08
CA ALA A 153 4.38 26.15 -19.54
C ALA A 153 5.24 25.87 -18.30
N GLY A 154 4.66 25.10 -17.37
CA GLY A 154 5.35 24.59 -16.20
C GLY A 154 5.22 23.08 -16.10
N LEU A 155 6.33 22.42 -15.77
CA LEU A 155 6.40 20.99 -15.52
C LEU A 155 6.72 20.76 -14.05
N GLY A 156 5.90 19.94 -13.36
CA GLY A 156 6.10 19.57 -11.98
C GLY A 156 6.09 18.07 -11.79
N ILE A 157 6.76 17.60 -10.76
CA ILE A 157 6.71 16.21 -10.29
C ILE A 157 6.12 16.24 -8.89
N LEU A 158 5.00 15.54 -8.72
CA LEU A 158 4.36 15.33 -7.43
C LEU A 158 4.67 13.92 -6.94
N SER A 159 5.36 13.82 -5.80
CA SER A 159 5.71 12.54 -5.17
C SER A 159 5.16 12.51 -3.74
N GLY A 160 4.10 11.78 -3.51
CA GLY A 160 3.31 11.90 -2.28
C GLY A 160 2.80 13.32 -2.09
N ASP A 161 3.20 13.98 -0.99
CA ASP A 161 2.83 15.38 -0.68
C ASP A 161 3.88 16.40 -1.16
N ARG A 162 4.99 15.94 -1.75
CA ARG A 162 6.08 16.82 -2.20
C ARG A 162 5.92 17.19 -3.66
N LEU A 163 5.72 18.47 -3.93
CA LEU A 163 5.74 19.05 -5.26
C LEU A 163 7.13 19.65 -5.56
N GLU A 164 7.71 19.22 -6.66
CA GLU A 164 8.91 19.81 -7.25
C GLU A 164 8.57 20.39 -8.62
N VAL A 165 8.80 21.70 -8.82
CA VAL A 165 8.68 22.32 -10.15
C VAL A 165 9.99 22.06 -10.89
N ALA A 166 9.95 21.12 -11.83
CA ALA A 166 11.14 20.61 -12.52
C ALA A 166 11.59 21.47 -13.70
N ASP A 167 10.64 22.13 -14.39
CA ASP A 167 10.97 22.95 -15.55
C ASP A 167 9.92 24.06 -15.79
N LEU A 168 10.37 25.19 -16.32
CA LEU A 168 9.54 26.34 -16.68
C LEU A 168 9.95 26.86 -18.04
N MET A 169 8.98 27.07 -18.92
CA MET A 169 9.23 27.50 -20.30
C MET A 169 8.34 28.66 -20.67
N THR A 170 8.92 29.68 -21.26
CA THR A 170 8.17 30.76 -21.95
C THR A 170 7.95 30.37 -23.41
N SER A 171 6.80 30.71 -23.96
CA SER A 171 6.44 30.33 -25.33
C SER A 171 7.25 31.12 -26.38
N GLY A 172 7.43 32.41 -26.17
CA GLY A 172 7.96 33.33 -27.18
C GLY A 172 6.96 33.64 -28.30
N VAL A 173 5.71 33.18 -28.17
CA VAL A 173 4.66 33.35 -29.20
C VAL A 173 4.15 34.78 -29.19
N SER A 174 4.06 35.37 -30.37
CA SER A 174 3.56 36.74 -30.56
C SER A 174 2.11 36.89 -30.12
N GLY A 175 1.78 38.01 -29.48
CA GLY A 175 0.42 38.33 -29.04
C GLY A 175 -0.61 38.35 -30.18
N LYS A 176 -1.90 38.14 -29.87
CA LYS A 176 -2.98 38.26 -30.86
C LYS A 176 -3.07 39.66 -31.37
N THR A 177 -2.92 39.86 -32.68
CA THR A 177 -3.08 41.16 -33.36
C THR A 177 -4.57 41.47 -33.51
N ARG A 178 -5.05 42.58 -32.94
CA ARG A 178 -6.47 43.01 -33.02
C ARG A 178 -6.81 43.79 -34.27
N LYS A 179 -5.81 44.19 -35.10
CA LYS A 179 -6.05 44.98 -36.31
C LYS A 179 -6.27 44.05 -37.50
N GLY A 180 -7.42 44.16 -38.15
CA GLY A 180 -7.76 43.47 -39.40
C GLY A 180 -7.02 44.10 -40.57
N GLY A 181 -6.89 43.35 -41.69
CA GLY A 181 -6.25 43.79 -42.95
C GLY A 181 -5.64 42.62 -43.71
N GLN A 182 -5.13 42.83 -44.91
CA GLN A 182 -4.50 41.78 -45.74
C GLN A 182 -3.34 41.07 -45.03
N SER A 183 -2.64 41.77 -44.16
CA SER A 183 -1.52 41.21 -43.39
C SER A 183 -1.97 40.34 -42.21
N ALA A 184 -3.22 40.42 -41.76
CA ALA A 184 -3.70 39.70 -40.58
C ALA A 184 -3.55 38.17 -40.75
N ARG A 185 -3.90 37.62 -41.90
CA ARG A 185 -3.74 36.18 -42.21
C ARG A 185 -2.27 35.71 -42.19
N ARG A 186 -1.33 36.58 -42.55
CA ARG A 186 0.10 36.25 -42.50
C ARG A 186 0.59 36.19 -41.05
N TYR A 187 0.17 37.13 -40.21
CA TYR A 187 0.51 37.13 -38.75
C TYR A 187 -0.14 35.96 -38.03
N GLU A 188 -1.36 35.61 -38.40
CA GLU A 188 -2.09 34.46 -37.84
C GLU A 188 -1.35 33.15 -38.13
N ARG A 189 -0.97 32.89 -39.39
CA ARG A 189 -0.15 31.71 -39.77
C ARG A 189 1.21 31.70 -39.10
N GLY A 190 1.88 32.86 -38.98
CA GLY A 190 3.15 32.97 -38.24
C GLY A 190 2.99 32.55 -36.81
N ARG A 191 1.94 33.04 -36.13
CA ARG A 191 1.62 32.68 -34.75
C ARG A 191 1.26 31.20 -34.60
N GLU A 192 0.54 30.59 -35.52
CA GLU A 192 0.24 29.16 -35.52
C GLU A 192 1.52 28.33 -35.63
N MET A 193 2.47 28.72 -36.46
CA MET A 193 3.78 28.09 -36.56
C MET A 193 4.58 28.23 -35.25
N GLU A 194 4.61 29.42 -34.67
CA GLU A 194 5.29 29.67 -33.35
C GLU A 194 4.68 28.80 -32.25
N LEU A 195 3.35 28.68 -32.21
CA LEU A 195 2.65 27.79 -31.28
C LEU A 195 3.01 26.32 -31.49
N THR A 196 3.08 25.88 -32.77
CA THR A 196 3.47 24.51 -33.11
C THR A 196 4.88 24.20 -32.63
N TYR A 197 5.86 25.10 -32.86
CA TYR A 197 7.22 24.93 -32.32
C TYR A 197 7.25 24.94 -30.81
N TYR A 198 6.47 25.78 -30.15
CA TYR A 198 6.35 25.80 -28.73
C TYR A 198 5.79 24.49 -28.18
N TYR A 199 4.74 23.94 -28.78
CA TYR A 199 4.16 22.66 -28.37
C TYR A 199 5.14 21.48 -28.50
N HIS A 200 5.90 21.41 -29.59
CA HIS A 200 6.96 20.42 -29.75
C HIS A 200 8.00 20.54 -28.64
N ARG A 201 8.46 21.72 -28.33
CA ARG A 201 9.43 21.97 -27.24
C ARG A 201 8.85 21.54 -25.89
N VAL A 202 7.59 21.86 -25.59
CA VAL A 202 6.93 21.40 -24.35
C VAL A 202 6.87 19.87 -24.30
N GLY A 203 6.54 19.20 -25.39
CA GLY A 203 6.50 17.74 -25.47
C GLY A 203 7.86 17.07 -25.25
N GLU A 204 8.93 17.64 -25.84
CA GLU A 204 10.32 17.18 -25.62
C GLU A 204 10.75 17.34 -24.15
N HIS A 205 10.48 18.49 -23.56
CA HIS A 205 10.76 18.74 -22.14
C HIS A 205 9.96 17.83 -21.22
N ALA A 206 8.66 17.61 -21.52
CA ALA A 206 7.83 16.69 -20.77
C ALA A 206 8.37 15.25 -20.85
N THR A 207 8.85 14.81 -22.01
CA THR A 207 9.47 13.49 -22.18
C THR A 207 10.71 13.36 -21.31
N ARG A 208 11.62 14.31 -21.36
CA ARG A 208 12.84 14.33 -20.53
C ARG A 208 12.52 14.32 -19.03
N VAL A 209 11.59 15.18 -18.60
CA VAL A 209 11.25 15.31 -17.16
C VAL A 209 10.47 14.11 -16.66
N PHE A 210 9.48 13.60 -17.40
CA PHE A 210 8.53 12.62 -16.90
C PHE A 210 8.87 11.16 -17.26
N ILE A 211 9.62 10.91 -18.33
CA ILE A 211 10.04 9.56 -18.73
C ILE A 211 11.48 9.32 -18.29
N ASP A 212 12.42 10.16 -18.73
CA ASP A 212 13.85 9.89 -18.54
C ASP A 212 14.27 10.05 -17.08
N ASN A 213 13.79 11.12 -16.43
CA ASN A 213 14.20 11.48 -15.08
C ASN A 213 13.17 11.08 -14.01
N GLY A 214 11.87 11.11 -14.33
CA GLY A 214 10.80 11.06 -13.33
C GLY A 214 10.05 9.74 -13.22
N LYS A 215 10.00 8.91 -14.27
CA LYS A 215 9.21 7.65 -14.35
C LYS A 215 7.80 7.78 -13.78
N VAL A 216 7.08 8.84 -14.16
CA VAL A 216 5.75 9.13 -13.63
C VAL A 216 4.76 7.99 -13.90
N THR A 217 3.87 7.73 -12.93
CA THR A 217 2.82 6.71 -13.02
C THR A 217 1.55 7.24 -13.67
N GLY A 218 1.28 8.53 -13.52
CA GLY A 218 0.15 9.24 -14.10
C GLY A 218 0.50 10.69 -14.40
N MET A 219 -0.34 11.37 -15.17
CA MET A 219 -0.11 12.75 -15.59
C MET A 219 -1.37 13.59 -15.44
N ILE A 220 -1.24 14.78 -14.91
CA ILE A 220 -2.27 15.80 -14.79
C ILE A 220 -1.90 16.95 -15.73
N VAL A 221 -2.81 17.32 -16.58
CA VAL A 221 -2.62 18.41 -17.55
C VAL A 221 -3.63 19.52 -17.25
N GLY A 222 -3.21 20.75 -17.34
CA GLY A 222 -4.12 21.87 -17.18
C GLY A 222 -3.56 23.19 -17.67
N GLY A 223 -4.34 24.24 -17.52
CA GLY A 223 -4.01 25.58 -17.94
C GLY A 223 -5.25 26.40 -18.25
N PRO A 224 -5.10 27.73 -18.35
CA PRO A 224 -6.18 28.60 -18.75
C PRO A 224 -6.48 28.45 -20.25
N GLY A 225 -7.75 28.54 -20.62
CA GLY A 225 -8.19 28.54 -22.01
C GLY A 225 -7.97 27.23 -22.79
N PRO A 226 -8.09 27.26 -24.11
CA PRO A 226 -8.12 26.06 -24.96
C PRO A 226 -6.75 25.51 -25.33
N THR A 227 -5.65 26.15 -24.91
CA THR A 227 -4.28 25.77 -25.32
C THR A 227 -3.91 24.34 -24.91
N LYS A 228 -4.35 23.91 -23.72
CA LYS A 228 -4.13 22.55 -23.22
C LYS A 228 -4.83 21.48 -24.08
N GLU A 229 -6.05 21.76 -24.52
CA GLU A 229 -6.79 20.89 -25.44
C GLU A 229 -6.13 20.82 -26.81
N ASP A 230 -5.67 21.95 -27.35
CA ASP A 230 -4.98 22.03 -28.65
C ASP A 230 -3.65 21.26 -28.58
N PHE A 231 -2.90 21.39 -27.48
CA PHE A 231 -1.69 20.63 -27.23
C PHE A 231 -1.96 19.11 -27.17
N LEU A 232 -3.01 18.68 -26.48
CA LEU A 232 -3.34 17.27 -26.33
C LEU A 232 -3.95 16.65 -27.60
N LYS A 233 -4.65 17.44 -28.44
CA LYS A 233 -5.18 16.98 -29.72
C LYS A 233 -4.07 16.76 -30.75
N GLY A 234 -3.01 17.57 -30.72
CA GLY A 234 -1.83 17.40 -31.56
C GLY A 234 -0.96 16.23 -31.11
N ASP A 235 -0.02 15.83 -31.94
CA ASP A 235 0.90 14.71 -31.68
C ASP A 235 2.23 15.24 -31.08
N TYR A 236 2.10 16.12 -30.07
CA TYR A 236 3.25 16.77 -29.44
C TYR A 236 3.76 16.01 -28.20
N LEU A 237 2.87 15.28 -27.52
CA LEU A 237 3.20 14.55 -26.33
C LEU A 237 3.60 13.11 -26.65
N HIS A 238 4.69 12.62 -26.08
CA HIS A 238 5.14 11.24 -26.26
C HIS A 238 4.00 10.25 -25.97
N TYR A 239 3.88 9.19 -26.80
CA TYR A 239 2.75 8.26 -26.75
C TYR A 239 2.55 7.60 -25.37
N GLU A 240 3.62 7.34 -24.63
CA GLU A 240 3.55 6.80 -23.26
C GLU A 240 2.94 7.80 -22.28
N LEU A 241 3.31 9.07 -22.36
CA LEU A 241 2.75 10.12 -21.52
C LEU A 241 1.28 10.37 -21.84
N ARG A 242 0.92 10.34 -23.14
CA ARG A 242 -0.46 10.49 -23.56
C ARG A 242 -1.39 9.44 -22.95
N LYS A 243 -0.93 8.18 -22.85
CA LYS A 243 -1.66 7.10 -22.17
C LYS A 243 -1.75 7.29 -20.64
N LYS A 244 -0.85 8.07 -20.06
CA LYS A 244 -0.79 8.34 -18.63
C LYS A 244 -1.56 9.60 -18.22
N VAL A 245 -2.15 10.35 -19.15
CA VAL A 245 -3.01 11.49 -18.82
C VAL A 245 -4.26 10.99 -18.11
N LEU A 246 -4.39 11.35 -16.83
CA LEU A 246 -5.49 10.94 -15.95
C LEU A 246 -6.63 11.93 -15.99
N VAL A 247 -6.29 13.23 -15.99
CA VAL A 247 -7.27 14.30 -15.92
C VAL A 247 -6.74 15.56 -16.60
N VAL A 248 -7.67 16.33 -17.18
CA VAL A 248 -7.41 17.65 -17.75
C VAL A 248 -8.26 18.67 -16.99
N LEU A 249 -7.62 19.69 -16.41
CA LEU A 249 -8.27 20.66 -15.51
C LEU A 249 -8.07 22.09 -16.01
N ASP A 250 -9.10 22.94 -15.79
CA ASP A 250 -8.98 24.37 -15.97
C ASP A 250 -8.31 25.02 -14.79
N THR A 251 -7.33 25.89 -15.04
CA THR A 251 -6.66 26.71 -14.03
C THR A 251 -6.76 28.20 -14.37
N SER A 252 -6.59 29.02 -13.37
CA SER A 252 -6.55 30.48 -13.51
C SER A 252 -5.17 30.94 -13.99
N TYR A 253 -4.14 30.18 -13.67
CA TYR A 253 -2.73 30.48 -13.94
C TYR A 253 -2.07 29.39 -14.77
N SER A 254 -0.95 29.75 -15.41
CA SER A 254 -0.03 28.84 -16.11
C SER A 254 1.34 28.83 -15.42
N GLY A 255 2.32 28.15 -16.02
CA GLY A 255 3.68 28.12 -15.50
C GLY A 255 3.75 27.57 -14.06
N ARG A 256 4.54 28.20 -13.20
CA ARG A 256 4.76 27.78 -11.81
C ARG A 256 3.49 27.79 -10.97
N GLU A 257 2.72 28.86 -11.04
CA GLU A 257 1.49 29.00 -10.25
C GLU A 257 0.40 28.06 -10.75
N GLY A 258 0.31 27.83 -12.06
CA GLY A 258 -0.58 26.85 -12.65
C GLY A 258 -0.26 25.42 -12.21
N VAL A 259 1.02 25.07 -12.05
CA VAL A 259 1.43 23.75 -11.51
C VAL A 259 0.95 23.58 -10.07
N ARG A 260 1.04 24.61 -9.22
CA ARG A 260 0.55 24.57 -7.83
C ARG A 260 -0.97 24.46 -7.78
N GLU A 261 -1.68 25.28 -8.55
CA GLU A 261 -3.14 25.23 -8.64
C GLU A 261 -3.64 23.87 -9.11
N LEU A 262 -2.92 23.22 -10.05
CA LEU A 262 -3.25 21.88 -10.53
C LEU A 262 -3.15 20.84 -9.42
N VAL A 263 -2.13 20.90 -8.57
CA VAL A 263 -1.98 19.95 -7.45
C VAL A 263 -3.12 20.12 -6.45
N GLU A 264 -3.49 21.36 -6.12
CA GLU A 264 -4.62 21.64 -5.22
C GLU A 264 -5.94 21.11 -5.76
N LYS A 265 -6.24 21.37 -7.05
CA LYS A 265 -7.46 20.91 -7.71
C LYS A 265 -7.49 19.40 -7.98
N ALA A 266 -6.33 18.80 -8.16
CA ALA A 266 -6.22 17.38 -8.45
C ALA A 266 -6.20 16.49 -7.19
N SER A 267 -6.07 17.05 -5.99
CA SER A 267 -5.99 16.27 -4.74
C SER A 267 -7.18 15.31 -4.60
N ASP A 268 -8.39 15.79 -4.84
CA ASP A 268 -9.61 14.97 -4.81
C ASP A 268 -9.62 13.92 -5.95
N THR A 269 -9.22 14.33 -7.15
CA THR A 269 -9.16 13.44 -8.32
C THR A 269 -8.09 12.35 -8.19
N LEU A 270 -6.97 12.64 -7.53
CA LEU A 270 -5.90 11.67 -7.28
C LEU A 270 -6.30 10.62 -6.23
N ALA A 271 -7.06 11.01 -5.22
CA ALA A 271 -7.72 10.07 -4.31
C ALA A 271 -8.71 9.16 -5.07
N ASP A 272 -9.45 9.71 -6.02
CA ASP A 272 -10.42 8.99 -6.84
C ASP A 272 -9.78 7.97 -7.81
N VAL A 273 -8.54 8.18 -8.27
CA VAL A 273 -7.90 7.26 -9.24
C VAL A 273 -7.74 5.85 -8.68
N ARG A 274 -7.36 5.71 -7.41
CA ARG A 274 -7.31 4.40 -6.75
C ARG A 274 -8.71 3.82 -6.57
N LEU A 275 -9.63 4.64 -6.11
CA LEU A 275 -11.04 4.27 -5.97
C LEU A 275 -11.65 3.85 -7.30
N VAL A 276 -11.27 4.47 -8.42
CA VAL A 276 -11.73 4.07 -9.77
C VAL A 276 -11.20 2.69 -10.17
N GLU A 277 -9.96 2.33 -9.83
CA GLU A 277 -9.43 0.99 -10.10
C GLU A 277 -10.14 -0.07 -9.25
N GLU A 278 -10.30 0.16 -7.95
CA GLU A 278 -11.06 -0.70 -7.04
C GLU A 278 -12.52 -0.83 -7.52
N LYS A 279 -13.14 0.28 -7.88
CA LYS A 279 -14.50 0.33 -8.45
C LYS A 279 -14.66 -0.53 -9.70
N LYS A 280 -13.74 -0.41 -10.67
CA LYS A 280 -13.76 -1.23 -11.89
C LYS A 280 -13.67 -2.71 -11.60
N LEU A 281 -12.84 -3.12 -10.63
CA LEU A 281 -12.70 -4.53 -10.24
C LEU A 281 -13.97 -5.06 -9.60
N VAL A 282 -14.56 -4.30 -8.66
CA VAL A 282 -15.81 -4.71 -8.00
C VAL A 282 -16.97 -4.71 -9.00
N GLN A 283 -17.08 -3.72 -9.88
CA GLN A 283 -18.12 -3.69 -10.92
C GLN A 283 -17.95 -4.85 -11.91
N ARG A 284 -16.73 -5.22 -12.31
CA ARG A 284 -16.46 -6.43 -13.11
C ARG A 284 -16.93 -7.67 -12.38
N PHE A 285 -16.63 -7.80 -11.10
CA PHE A 285 -17.11 -8.92 -10.27
C PHE A 285 -18.65 -8.98 -10.24
N LEU A 286 -19.30 -7.84 -9.94
CA LEU A 286 -20.76 -7.75 -9.86
C LEU A 286 -21.44 -8.07 -11.21
N PHE A 287 -20.86 -7.63 -12.31
CA PHE A 287 -21.32 -7.96 -13.66
C PHE A 287 -21.26 -9.48 -13.90
N GLU A 288 -20.13 -10.10 -13.57
CA GLU A 288 -19.90 -11.53 -13.80
C GLU A 288 -20.75 -12.42 -12.84
N VAL A 289 -20.98 -11.98 -11.59
CA VAL A 289 -21.85 -12.71 -10.64
C VAL A 289 -23.30 -12.75 -11.11
N ASN A 290 -23.80 -11.67 -11.73
CA ASN A 290 -25.18 -11.57 -12.20
C ASN A 290 -25.41 -12.28 -13.55
N LYS A 291 -24.35 -12.71 -14.23
CA LYS A 291 -24.41 -13.36 -15.53
C LYS A 291 -24.54 -14.88 -15.35
N SER A 292 -25.50 -15.49 -16.02
CA SER A 292 -25.61 -16.96 -16.03
C SER A 292 -24.33 -17.60 -16.58
N GLY A 293 -23.62 -18.38 -15.76
CA GLY A 293 -22.30 -18.92 -16.10
C GLY A 293 -21.19 -17.85 -16.17
N GLY A 294 -21.29 -16.79 -15.39
CA GLY A 294 -20.27 -15.73 -15.32
C GLY A 294 -18.97 -16.21 -14.68
N LEU A 295 -17.93 -15.38 -14.84
CA LEU A 295 -16.57 -15.65 -14.39
C LEU A 295 -16.33 -15.07 -12.99
N ALA A 296 -17.22 -15.33 -12.04
CA ALA A 296 -17.09 -14.86 -10.67
C ALA A 296 -17.52 -15.90 -9.65
N VAL A 297 -16.80 -15.94 -8.53
CA VAL A 297 -17.14 -16.75 -7.37
C VAL A 297 -17.00 -15.93 -6.09
N TYR A 298 -17.77 -16.26 -5.06
CA TYR A 298 -17.72 -15.64 -3.75
C TYR A 298 -17.83 -16.69 -2.64
N GLY A 299 -17.40 -16.29 -1.44
CA GLY A 299 -17.31 -17.18 -0.30
C GLY A 299 -16.03 -18.02 -0.29
N LEU A 300 -15.39 -18.06 0.87
CA LEU A 300 -14.06 -18.62 1.08
C LEU A 300 -13.89 -20.05 0.52
N PRO A 301 -14.79 -21.02 0.77
CA PRO A 301 -14.59 -22.39 0.28
C PRO A 301 -14.51 -22.49 -1.25
N ARG A 302 -15.36 -21.73 -1.95
CA ARG A 302 -15.38 -21.72 -3.43
C ARG A 302 -14.17 -21.05 -4.02
N ILE A 303 -13.68 -19.98 -3.38
CA ILE A 303 -12.47 -19.27 -3.80
C ILE A 303 -11.25 -20.16 -3.62
N MET A 304 -11.14 -20.87 -2.48
CA MET A 304 -10.05 -21.81 -2.24
C MET A 304 -10.05 -22.96 -3.27
N ASP A 305 -11.20 -23.52 -3.58
CA ASP A 305 -11.34 -24.55 -4.62
C ASP A 305 -10.92 -24.02 -6.01
N ALA A 306 -11.34 -22.80 -6.36
CA ALA A 306 -10.95 -22.15 -7.62
C ALA A 306 -9.45 -21.85 -7.69
N LEU A 307 -8.82 -21.45 -6.58
CA LEU A 307 -7.37 -21.27 -6.48
C LEU A 307 -6.62 -22.60 -6.65
N GLN A 308 -7.06 -23.67 -5.98
CA GLN A 308 -6.48 -25.01 -6.15
C GLN A 308 -6.54 -25.51 -7.60
N LYS A 309 -7.60 -25.12 -8.33
CA LYS A 309 -7.76 -25.43 -9.76
C LYS A 309 -7.02 -24.46 -10.69
N ALA A 310 -6.25 -23.52 -10.15
CA ALA A 310 -5.52 -22.45 -10.87
C ALA A 310 -6.41 -21.61 -11.81
N ASN A 311 -7.69 -21.48 -11.48
CA ASN A 311 -8.71 -20.81 -12.32
C ASN A 311 -8.99 -19.36 -11.90
N VAL A 312 -8.24 -18.79 -10.98
CA VAL A 312 -8.46 -17.42 -10.49
C VAL A 312 -7.54 -16.43 -11.23
N ASP A 313 -8.12 -15.31 -11.69
CA ASP A 313 -7.40 -14.13 -12.20
C ASP A 313 -7.09 -13.15 -11.06
N VAL A 314 -8.12 -12.77 -10.30
CA VAL A 314 -7.99 -11.80 -9.19
C VAL A 314 -8.87 -12.26 -8.02
N VAL A 315 -8.31 -12.23 -6.83
CA VAL A 315 -9.04 -12.30 -5.55
C VAL A 315 -9.27 -10.89 -5.04
N LEU A 316 -10.49 -10.53 -4.68
CA LEU A 316 -10.87 -9.27 -4.06
C LEU A 316 -11.09 -9.51 -2.57
N VAL A 317 -10.47 -8.72 -1.73
CA VAL A 317 -10.55 -8.83 -0.26
C VAL A 317 -10.88 -7.48 0.33
N SER A 318 -11.84 -7.40 1.22
CA SER A 318 -12.14 -6.16 1.95
C SER A 318 -11.02 -5.83 2.93
N ASP A 319 -10.66 -4.54 3.06
CA ASP A 319 -9.62 -4.09 4.01
C ASP A 319 -10.03 -4.17 5.48
N ASP A 320 -11.31 -4.42 5.75
CA ASP A 320 -11.83 -4.70 7.09
C ASP A 320 -12.12 -6.18 7.34
N LEU A 321 -11.64 -7.07 6.45
CA LEU A 321 -11.79 -8.50 6.66
C LEU A 321 -11.00 -8.95 7.89
N ASP A 322 -11.71 -9.50 8.88
CA ASP A 322 -11.14 -9.95 10.14
C ASP A 322 -11.42 -11.45 10.34
N THR A 323 -10.95 -12.25 9.39
CA THR A 323 -11.17 -13.70 9.35
C THR A 323 -9.84 -14.42 9.55
N LEU A 324 -9.84 -15.35 10.50
CA LEU A 324 -8.69 -16.17 10.88
C LEU A 324 -8.98 -17.64 10.58
N ARG A 325 -7.97 -18.37 10.19
CA ARG A 325 -7.98 -19.84 10.17
C ARG A 325 -7.26 -20.35 11.40
N ILE A 326 -7.96 -21.17 12.18
CA ILE A 326 -7.42 -21.88 13.33
C ILE A 326 -7.08 -23.31 12.90
N GLU A 327 -5.88 -23.74 13.21
CA GLU A 327 -5.43 -25.12 12.99
C GLU A 327 -5.04 -25.73 14.33
N ALA A 328 -5.70 -26.81 14.72
CA ALA A 328 -5.39 -27.58 15.92
C ALA A 328 -4.80 -28.94 15.53
N LYS A 329 -3.50 -29.09 15.77
CA LYS A 329 -2.75 -30.32 15.49
C LYS A 329 -2.68 -31.19 16.75
N CYS A 330 -3.26 -32.38 16.70
CA CYS A 330 -3.19 -33.32 17.81
C CYS A 330 -1.72 -33.73 18.07
N ARG A 331 -1.20 -33.52 19.30
CA ARG A 331 0.18 -33.88 19.66
C ARG A 331 0.40 -35.39 19.68
N LYS A 332 -0.65 -36.21 19.88
CA LYS A 332 -0.53 -37.66 19.96
C LYS A 332 -0.49 -38.35 18.60
N CYS A 333 -1.26 -37.92 17.63
CA CYS A 333 -1.39 -38.61 16.33
C CYS A 333 -1.13 -37.72 15.11
N GLY A 334 -0.88 -36.44 15.29
CA GLY A 334 -0.59 -35.49 14.22
C GLY A 334 -1.81 -35.07 13.37
N THR A 335 -3.01 -35.57 13.66
CA THR A 335 -4.24 -35.18 12.94
C THR A 335 -4.51 -33.69 13.14
N VAL A 336 -4.79 -32.98 12.06
CA VAL A 336 -5.08 -31.55 12.06
C VAL A 336 -6.57 -31.33 11.88
N LYS A 337 -7.16 -30.53 12.76
CA LYS A 337 -8.50 -29.96 12.62
C LYS A 337 -8.34 -28.52 12.19
N THR A 338 -9.18 -28.03 11.27
CA THR A 338 -9.15 -26.65 10.82
C THR A 338 -10.54 -26.03 10.93
N ASP A 339 -10.57 -24.79 11.37
CA ASP A 339 -11.79 -23.99 11.41
C ASP A 339 -11.50 -22.54 10.96
N VAL A 340 -12.53 -21.84 10.52
CA VAL A 340 -12.45 -20.46 10.06
C VAL A 340 -13.37 -19.62 10.94
N THR A 341 -12.80 -18.62 11.61
CA THR A 341 -13.50 -17.78 12.58
C THR A 341 -13.23 -16.31 12.35
N GLN A 342 -14.08 -15.46 12.88
CA GLN A 342 -13.79 -14.02 13.00
C GLN A 342 -12.93 -13.77 14.24
N ALA A 343 -12.07 -12.75 14.21
CA ALA A 343 -11.18 -12.45 15.33
C ALA A 343 -11.93 -12.20 16.65
N ALA A 344 -13.13 -11.65 16.60
CA ALA A 344 -13.98 -11.45 17.77
C ALA A 344 -14.44 -12.76 18.44
N ALA A 345 -14.68 -13.82 17.67
CA ALA A 345 -15.11 -15.14 18.14
C ALA A 345 -13.94 -16.10 18.44
N LYS A 346 -12.73 -15.72 18.08
CA LYS A 346 -11.51 -16.52 18.13
C LYS A 346 -11.32 -17.32 19.42
N VAL A 347 -11.52 -16.69 20.58
CA VAL A 347 -11.28 -17.34 21.89
C VAL A 347 -12.29 -18.46 22.13
N GLN A 348 -13.55 -18.24 21.81
CA GLN A 348 -14.62 -19.22 21.99
C GLN A 348 -14.44 -20.40 21.05
N ASP A 349 -14.18 -20.14 19.78
CA ASP A 349 -14.03 -21.20 18.77
C ASP A 349 -12.76 -22.02 19.01
N LYS A 350 -11.66 -21.37 19.43
CA LYS A 350 -10.45 -22.07 19.87
C LYS A 350 -10.73 -23.00 21.04
N GLN A 351 -11.44 -22.53 22.08
CA GLN A 351 -11.80 -23.37 23.22
C GLN A 351 -12.71 -24.53 22.81
N ALA A 352 -13.72 -24.28 21.98
CA ALA A 352 -14.58 -25.33 21.46
C ALA A 352 -13.80 -26.39 20.67
N MET A 353 -12.82 -25.97 19.86
CA MET A 353 -12.01 -26.89 19.05
C MET A 353 -11.10 -27.78 19.91
N ILE A 354 -10.47 -27.24 20.96
CA ILE A 354 -9.56 -27.99 21.85
C ILE A 354 -10.30 -28.85 22.90
N SER A 355 -11.55 -28.50 23.24
CA SER A 355 -12.36 -29.26 24.18
C SER A 355 -12.89 -30.57 23.58
N THR A 356 -12.95 -30.69 22.24
CA THR A 356 -13.37 -31.91 21.54
C THR A 356 -12.23 -32.90 21.39
N ALA A 357 -12.46 -34.16 21.78
CA ALA A 357 -11.47 -35.22 21.61
C ALA A 357 -11.10 -35.43 20.13
N CYS A 358 -9.86 -35.84 19.88
CA CYS A 358 -9.39 -36.16 18.54
C CYS A 358 -10.14 -37.37 17.96
N GLU A 359 -10.73 -37.19 16.81
CA GLU A 359 -11.53 -38.26 16.14
C GLU A 359 -10.70 -39.51 15.85
N LYS A 360 -9.39 -39.40 15.65
CA LYS A 360 -8.52 -40.53 15.32
C LYS A 360 -7.96 -41.26 16.53
N CYS A 361 -7.66 -40.56 17.63
CA CYS A 361 -6.95 -41.16 18.77
C CYS A 361 -7.56 -40.88 20.15
N GLY A 362 -8.66 -40.12 20.21
CA GLY A 362 -9.31 -39.72 21.46
C GLY A 362 -8.52 -38.77 22.36
N GLY A 363 -7.35 -38.28 21.91
CA GLY A 363 -6.53 -37.35 22.69
C GLY A 363 -7.12 -35.96 22.71
N THR A 364 -6.84 -35.19 23.78
CA THR A 364 -7.33 -33.82 23.97
C THR A 364 -6.20 -32.77 23.99
N ASP A 365 -4.96 -33.20 23.74
CA ASP A 365 -3.80 -32.31 23.72
C ASP A 365 -3.50 -31.87 22.28
N TYR A 366 -3.66 -30.55 22.04
CA TYR A 366 -3.52 -29.94 20.72
C TYR A 366 -2.48 -28.82 20.73
N ASP A 367 -1.72 -28.75 19.68
CA ASP A 367 -0.91 -27.57 19.31
C ASP A 367 -1.74 -26.71 18.38
N VAL A 368 -2.03 -25.46 18.78
CA VAL A 368 -2.95 -24.58 18.06
C VAL A 368 -2.18 -23.43 17.43
N SER A 369 -2.33 -23.29 16.13
CA SER A 369 -1.82 -22.17 15.35
C SER A 369 -2.96 -21.38 14.70
N GLU A 370 -2.70 -20.11 14.48
CA GLU A 370 -3.66 -19.17 13.89
C GLU A 370 -2.98 -18.47 12.71
N ARG A 371 -3.72 -18.35 11.62
CA ARG A 371 -3.24 -17.64 10.42
C ARG A 371 -4.34 -16.73 9.88
N ASP A 372 -3.94 -15.54 9.47
CA ASP A 372 -4.84 -14.64 8.74
C ASP A 372 -5.26 -15.28 7.42
N ILE A 373 -6.55 -15.19 7.07
CA ILE A 373 -7.04 -15.77 5.83
C ILE A 373 -6.44 -15.09 4.59
N VAL A 374 -6.11 -13.81 4.71
CA VAL A 374 -5.47 -13.03 3.63
C VAL A 374 -4.08 -13.58 3.33
N ASP A 375 -3.32 -14.01 4.35
CA ASP A 375 -2.01 -14.64 4.15
C ASP A 375 -2.10 -15.94 3.37
N ILE A 376 -3.12 -16.75 3.69
CA ILE A 376 -3.35 -18.03 3.01
C ILE A 376 -3.78 -17.80 1.56
N LEU A 377 -4.67 -16.83 1.33
CA LEU A 377 -5.11 -16.46 -0.02
C LEU A 377 -3.97 -15.90 -0.86
N GLU A 378 -3.07 -15.09 -0.26
CA GLU A 378 -1.88 -14.56 -0.96
C GLU A 378 -0.93 -15.68 -1.38
N GLU A 379 -0.62 -16.61 -0.48
CA GLU A 379 0.23 -17.77 -0.78
C GLU A 379 -0.36 -18.61 -1.93
N MET A 380 -1.64 -18.99 -1.83
CA MET A 380 -2.31 -19.77 -2.86
C MET A 380 -2.41 -19.01 -4.21
N ALA A 381 -2.68 -17.71 -4.16
CA ALA A 381 -2.75 -16.88 -5.35
C ALA A 381 -1.38 -16.75 -6.03
N PHE A 382 -0.30 -16.60 -5.24
CA PHE A 382 1.06 -16.54 -5.75
C PHE A 382 1.46 -17.83 -6.49
N GLU A 383 1.14 -19.00 -5.94
CA GLU A 383 1.44 -20.30 -6.55
C GLU A 383 0.80 -20.46 -7.94
N VAL A 384 -0.40 -19.92 -8.14
CA VAL A 384 -1.15 -20.03 -9.40
C VAL A 384 -1.03 -18.79 -10.30
N GLY A 385 -0.22 -17.80 -9.92
CA GLY A 385 -0.04 -16.55 -10.66
C GLY A 385 -1.31 -15.68 -10.69
N ALA A 386 -2.21 -15.80 -9.71
CA ALA A 386 -3.34 -14.92 -9.48
C ALA A 386 -2.90 -13.66 -8.72
N ARG A 387 -3.77 -12.64 -8.68
CA ARG A 387 -3.55 -11.40 -7.93
C ARG A 387 -4.49 -11.36 -6.73
N VAL A 388 -4.05 -10.73 -5.66
CA VAL A 388 -4.93 -10.36 -4.54
C VAL A 388 -4.98 -8.84 -4.47
N GLU A 389 -6.19 -8.28 -4.54
CA GLU A 389 -6.42 -6.84 -4.48
C GLU A 389 -7.27 -6.51 -3.26
N VAL A 390 -6.81 -5.58 -2.47
CA VAL A 390 -7.52 -5.12 -1.27
C VAL A 390 -8.43 -3.97 -1.65
N ILE A 391 -9.72 -4.10 -1.31
CA ILE A 391 -10.79 -3.14 -1.60
C ILE A 391 -11.14 -2.38 -0.33
N SER A 392 -11.18 -1.06 -0.42
CA SER A 392 -11.49 -0.18 0.70
C SER A 392 -12.96 -0.32 1.13
N ALA A 393 -13.18 -0.73 2.37
CA ALA A 393 -14.52 -0.93 2.95
C ALA A 393 -15.35 0.36 3.07
N GLY A 394 -14.67 1.52 3.10
CA GLY A 394 -15.32 2.83 3.19
C GLY A 394 -15.98 3.32 1.91
N THR A 395 -15.88 2.57 0.81
CA THR A 395 -16.49 2.91 -0.48
C THR A 395 -17.84 2.20 -0.68
N GLU A 396 -18.66 2.70 -1.62
CA GLU A 396 -19.92 2.05 -2.00
C GLU A 396 -19.63 0.63 -2.52
N GLU A 397 -18.65 0.48 -3.38
CA GLU A 397 -18.22 -0.80 -3.94
C GLU A 397 -17.66 -1.75 -2.88
N GLY A 398 -16.91 -1.24 -1.90
CA GLY A 398 -16.44 -2.02 -0.75
C GLY A 398 -17.61 -2.51 0.11
N SER A 399 -18.60 -1.67 0.33
CA SER A 399 -19.84 -2.05 1.03
C SER A 399 -20.60 -3.14 0.27
N MET A 400 -20.65 -3.07 -1.07
CA MET A 400 -21.21 -4.14 -1.90
C MET A 400 -20.41 -5.44 -1.75
N LEU A 401 -19.07 -5.40 -1.77
CA LEU A 401 -18.24 -6.59 -1.56
C LEU A 401 -18.50 -7.24 -0.19
N LYS A 402 -18.75 -6.44 0.86
CA LYS A 402 -19.14 -6.95 2.18
C LYS A 402 -20.44 -7.78 2.15
N THR A 403 -21.40 -7.46 1.32
CA THR A 403 -22.65 -8.26 1.20
C THR A 403 -22.38 -9.68 0.68
N PHE A 404 -21.26 -9.90 0.02
CA PHE A 404 -20.76 -11.20 -0.43
C PHE A 404 -19.78 -11.86 0.57
N GLY A 405 -19.68 -11.32 1.80
CA GLY A 405 -18.82 -11.83 2.86
C GLY A 405 -17.40 -11.24 2.86
N GLY A 406 -17.18 -10.12 2.16
CA GLY A 406 -15.89 -9.40 2.12
C GLY A 406 -14.80 -10.08 1.28
N ILE A 407 -15.12 -11.21 0.62
CA ILE A 407 -14.18 -11.95 -0.23
C ILE A 407 -14.88 -12.39 -1.51
N ALA A 408 -14.25 -12.11 -2.67
CA ALA A 408 -14.72 -12.54 -3.98
C ALA A 408 -13.54 -12.89 -4.89
N ALA A 409 -13.78 -13.58 -5.99
CA ALA A 409 -12.77 -13.81 -7.01
C ALA A 409 -13.35 -13.73 -8.42
N ILE A 410 -12.53 -13.23 -9.34
CA ILE A 410 -12.79 -13.22 -10.77
C ILE A 410 -11.98 -14.36 -11.38
N LEU A 411 -12.66 -15.18 -12.18
CA LEU A 411 -12.09 -16.37 -12.80
C LEU A 411 -11.48 -16.05 -14.17
N ARG A 412 -10.53 -16.88 -14.60
CA ARG A 412 -9.91 -16.83 -15.93
C ARG A 412 -10.80 -17.46 -17.00
N TYR A 413 -11.46 -18.58 -16.64
CA TYR A 413 -12.33 -19.34 -17.52
C TYR A 413 -13.46 -19.97 -16.71
N ARG A 414 -14.50 -20.44 -17.41
CA ARG A 414 -15.63 -21.10 -16.76
C ARG A 414 -15.19 -22.46 -16.19
N SER A 415 -15.46 -22.67 -14.92
CA SER A 415 -15.41 -24.02 -14.36
C SER A 415 -16.57 -24.82 -14.93
N GLY A 416 -16.27 -25.88 -15.62
CA GLY A 416 -17.29 -26.79 -16.16
C GLY A 416 -18.11 -27.45 -15.05
#